data_600bbd27f646e4767233a92f749bc02a
#
_entry.id   600bbd27f646e4767233a92f749bc02a
#
_cell.length_a   1.000
_cell.length_b   1.000
_cell.length_c   1.000
_cell.angle_alpha   90.00
_cell.angle_beta   90.00
_cell.angle_gamma   90.00
#
_symmetry.space_group_name_H-M   'P 1'
#
loop_
_entity.id
_entity.type
_entity.pdbx_description
1 polymer ?
#
loop_
_entity_poly.entity_id
_entity_poly.type
_entity_poly.pdbx_seq_one_letter_code
_entity_poly.pdbx_strand_id
1 'polypeptide(L)'
;MIMPLYKNLNHNWKEIERDRFNYLCPVVDIDLLIKSFSRLYGKSLNTAAKLVEWFIYYPQRGKEGDLFSKPLVQISGKRVLFAPNLIQQINITRMLEQIMLDYKIKRAAIGDEYESYLRNQLSQSSLWNVYTDKIEFKSSIGNTDFDVIALFDNHVVIIEIKHLVTPYDPKRYYEDRQEIKKAIKQLKLRKQVLLRDWALIRDITKGFLPPEPYPEERMIQLVCTNIDSFTSLEIDGIRIVDESVLIRFFSDNGQYVKIWSGSKIYKKEKIWENSQPTIDDFKRYIASPTAVKWYREVVKRKNLTIPRYGEGDYLGTVNYICK
;
A
#
# COMPACT_ATOMS: atom_id res chain seq x y z
N MET A 1 0.16 -0.47 25.42
CA MET A 1 0.81 -1.04 26.63
C MET A 1 1.91 -0.12 27.22
N ILE A 2 2.13 1.07 26.69
CA ILE A 2 3.05 2.11 27.23
C ILE A 2 2.31 3.08 28.17
N MET A 3 0.99 3.14 28.12
CA MET A 3 0.18 4.02 28.99
C MET A 3 0.26 3.77 30.51
N PRO A 4 0.59 2.59 31.05
CA PRO A 4 0.70 2.44 32.52
C PRO A 4 1.88 3.20 33.14
N LEU A 5 2.93 3.49 32.37
CA LEU A 5 4.09 4.22 32.87
C LEU A 5 3.82 5.70 33.17
N TYR A 6 2.83 6.28 32.51
CA TYR A 6 2.48 7.70 32.72
C TYR A 6 1.41 7.94 33.81
N LYS A 7 0.62 6.93 34.19
CA LYS A 7 -0.46 7.10 35.19
C LYS A 7 0.01 7.22 36.64
N ASN A 8 1.25 6.87 36.95
CA ASN A 8 1.79 6.94 38.30
C ASN A 8 2.75 8.11 38.55
N LEU A 9 2.84 9.05 37.60
CA LEU A 9 3.68 10.23 37.76
C LEU A 9 2.92 11.36 38.50
N ASN A 10 2.75 11.19 39.81
CA ASN A 10 2.54 12.36 40.70
C ASN A 10 3.84 13.17 40.76
N HIS A 11 4.32 13.66 39.64
CA HIS A 11 5.58 14.40 39.58
C HIS A 11 5.32 15.90 39.59
N ASN A 12 6.12 16.59 40.38
CA ASN A 12 6.20 18.03 40.41
C ASN A 12 6.58 18.53 39.01
N TRP A 13 5.73 19.28 38.35
CA TRP A 13 5.94 19.83 36.99
C TRP A 13 7.28 20.55 36.83
N LYS A 14 7.83 21.13 37.90
CA LYS A 14 9.14 21.80 37.91
C LYS A 14 10.31 20.82 37.71
N GLU A 15 10.18 19.58 38.20
CA GLU A 15 11.19 18.53 37.96
C GLU A 15 11.09 18.00 36.54
N ILE A 16 9.87 17.85 36.01
CA ILE A 16 9.65 17.47 34.62
C ILE A 16 10.21 18.54 33.66
N GLU A 17 10.05 19.82 33.96
CA GLU A 17 10.63 20.90 33.13
C GLU A 17 12.16 20.87 33.12
N ARG A 18 12.80 20.59 34.26
CA ARG A 18 14.27 20.50 34.35
C ARG A 18 14.81 19.30 33.62
N ASP A 19 14.15 18.15 33.73
CA ASP A 19 14.63 16.86 33.19
C ASP A 19 13.76 16.35 32.01
N ARG A 20 13.00 17.25 31.37
CA ARG A 20 12.01 16.89 30.34
C ARG A 20 12.56 16.00 29.21
N PHE A 21 13.83 16.16 28.85
CA PHE A 21 14.42 15.31 27.82
C PHE A 21 14.60 13.85 28.29
N ASN A 22 14.93 13.63 29.57
CA ASN A 22 15.04 12.30 30.13
C ASN A 22 13.69 11.59 30.23
N TYR A 23 12.58 12.36 30.39
CA TYR A 23 11.24 11.80 30.42
C TYR A 23 10.66 11.60 29.02
N LEU A 24 10.92 12.54 28.09
CA LEU A 24 10.39 12.49 26.72
C LEU A 24 11.18 11.54 25.83
N CYS A 25 12.50 11.46 26.04
CA CYS A 25 13.42 10.65 25.25
C CYS A 25 14.45 9.97 26.16
N PRO A 26 14.05 9.00 27.00
CA PRO A 26 14.98 8.33 27.91
C PRO A 26 16.07 7.59 27.14
N VAL A 27 17.27 7.62 27.70
CA VAL A 27 18.39 6.81 27.24
C VAL A 27 18.34 5.47 27.94
N VAL A 28 18.28 4.38 27.19
CA VAL A 28 18.12 3.02 27.70
C VAL A 28 19.28 2.15 27.22
N ASP A 29 19.68 1.23 28.08
CA ASP A 29 20.67 0.19 27.73
C ASP A 29 20.03 -0.86 26.81
N ILE A 30 20.72 -1.25 25.73
CA ILE A 30 20.25 -2.24 24.77
C ILE A 30 20.04 -3.59 25.43
N ASP A 31 20.95 -4.00 26.35
CA ASP A 31 20.83 -5.30 27.05
C ASP A 31 19.59 -5.33 27.96
N LEU A 32 19.22 -4.17 28.53
CA LEU A 32 17.97 -4.04 29.30
C LEU A 32 16.74 -4.19 28.42
N LEU A 33 16.74 -3.57 27.23
CA LEU A 33 15.66 -3.72 26.26
C LEU A 33 15.52 -5.18 25.82
N ILE A 34 16.62 -5.86 25.49
CA ILE A 34 16.64 -7.27 25.08
C ILE A 34 16.04 -8.15 26.17
N LYS A 35 16.47 -7.98 27.43
CA LYS A 35 15.93 -8.73 28.59
C LYS A 35 14.43 -8.45 28.75
N SER A 36 14.01 -7.21 28.62
CA SER A 36 12.61 -6.81 28.76
C SER A 36 11.74 -7.43 27.67
N PHE A 37 12.19 -7.41 26.42
CA PHE A 37 11.52 -8.05 25.28
C PHE A 37 11.44 -9.57 25.44
N SER A 38 12.57 -10.21 25.82
CA SER A 38 12.61 -11.64 26.09
C SER A 38 11.59 -12.05 27.16
N ARG A 39 11.54 -11.32 28.26
CA ARG A 39 10.60 -11.57 29.36
C ARG A 39 9.13 -11.32 28.95
N LEU A 40 8.89 -10.23 28.27
CA LEU A 40 7.53 -9.79 27.91
C LEU A 40 6.86 -10.75 26.91
N TYR A 41 7.62 -11.23 25.93
CA TYR A 41 7.10 -12.07 24.84
C TYR A 41 7.48 -13.55 24.94
N GLY A 42 8.12 -13.98 26.04
CA GLY A 42 8.52 -15.37 26.23
C GLY A 42 9.50 -15.89 25.17
N LYS A 43 10.32 -14.99 24.57
CA LYS A 43 11.28 -15.36 23.54
C LYS A 43 12.69 -15.55 24.11
N SER A 44 13.52 -16.34 23.40
CA SER A 44 14.93 -16.44 23.75
C SER A 44 15.64 -15.09 23.69
N LEU A 45 16.70 -14.89 24.47
CA LEU A 45 17.51 -13.67 24.44
C LEU A 45 18.06 -13.39 23.02
N ASN A 46 18.44 -14.44 22.28
CA ASN A 46 18.93 -14.30 20.90
C ASN A 46 17.84 -13.78 19.96
N THR A 47 16.62 -14.32 20.07
CA THR A 47 15.47 -13.82 19.27
C THR A 47 15.12 -12.39 19.65
N ALA A 48 15.09 -12.09 20.95
CA ALA A 48 14.82 -10.73 21.44
C ALA A 48 15.90 -9.73 20.97
N ALA A 49 17.18 -10.14 20.96
CA ALA A 49 18.27 -9.31 20.46
C ALA A 49 18.08 -8.95 18.96
N LYS A 50 17.77 -9.95 18.13
CA LYS A 50 17.48 -9.71 16.70
C LYS A 50 16.28 -8.77 16.50
N LEU A 51 15.21 -8.95 17.28
CA LEU A 51 14.03 -8.08 17.20
C LEU A 51 14.36 -6.65 17.61
N VAL A 52 15.10 -6.45 18.72
CA VAL A 52 15.51 -5.12 19.17
C VAL A 52 16.42 -4.45 18.16
N GLU A 53 17.36 -5.22 17.54
CA GLU A 53 18.25 -4.72 16.48
C GLU A 53 17.46 -4.12 15.30
N TRP A 54 16.34 -4.68 14.89
CA TRP A 54 15.51 -4.15 13.82
C TRP A 54 14.98 -2.74 14.07
N PHE A 55 14.82 -2.37 15.35
CA PHE A 55 14.30 -1.06 15.74
C PHE A 55 15.41 -0.02 15.93
N ILE A 56 16.70 -0.42 15.87
CA ILE A 56 17.81 0.49 16.15
C ILE A 56 18.23 1.20 14.86
N TYR A 57 18.17 2.53 14.90
CA TYR A 57 18.77 3.41 13.89
C TYR A 57 20.24 3.70 14.27
N TYR A 58 21.14 3.42 13.35
CA TYR A 58 22.58 3.66 13.49
C TYR A 58 22.98 4.88 12.66
N PRO A 59 23.12 6.08 13.23
CA PRO A 59 23.43 7.30 12.47
C PRO A 59 24.72 7.21 11.65
N GLN A 60 25.68 6.41 12.12
CA GLN A 60 26.99 6.24 11.48
C GLN A 60 26.95 5.34 10.23
N ARG A 61 25.94 4.50 10.09
CA ARG A 61 25.81 3.56 8.96
C ARG A 61 25.14 4.18 7.73
N GLY A 62 24.67 5.43 7.81
CA GLY A 62 24.13 6.20 6.71
C GLY A 62 22.75 5.75 6.28
N LYS A 63 22.57 5.07 5.17
CA LYS A 63 21.30 4.89 4.45
C LYS A 63 20.33 3.80 4.99
N GLU A 64 20.48 3.33 6.21
CA GLU A 64 19.74 2.17 6.74
C GLU A 64 18.42 2.54 7.43
N GLY A 65 17.44 3.02 6.66
CA GLY A 65 16.13 3.36 7.19
C GLY A 65 16.04 4.79 7.74
N ASP A 66 15.01 5.04 8.51
CA ASP A 66 14.74 6.33 9.14
C ASP A 66 14.12 6.14 10.54
N LEU A 67 13.90 7.25 11.24
CA LEU A 67 13.39 7.24 12.62
C LEU A 67 11.96 6.70 12.75
N PHE A 68 11.16 6.69 11.68
CA PHE A 68 9.80 6.13 11.69
C PHE A 68 9.79 4.62 11.46
N SER A 69 10.84 4.06 10.87
CA SER A 69 11.05 2.61 10.76
C SER A 69 11.94 2.07 11.87
N LYS A 70 12.88 2.87 12.39
CA LYS A 70 13.86 2.51 13.43
C LYS A 70 13.88 3.56 14.54
N PRO A 71 12.92 3.54 15.48
CA PRO A 71 12.72 4.60 16.46
C PRO A 71 13.69 4.60 17.64
N LEU A 72 14.56 3.60 17.74
CA LEU A 72 15.62 3.54 18.78
C LEU A 72 16.90 4.07 18.16
N VAL A 73 17.35 5.26 18.57
CA VAL A 73 18.56 5.87 18.00
C VAL A 73 19.77 5.50 18.83
N GLN A 74 20.76 4.84 18.23
CA GLN A 74 22.02 4.58 18.91
C GLN A 74 22.76 5.89 19.18
N ILE A 75 23.11 6.12 20.44
CA ILE A 75 23.87 7.30 20.87
C ILE A 75 25.34 6.93 21.05
N SER A 76 25.62 5.91 21.84
CA SER A 76 26.99 5.45 22.12
C SER A 76 27.03 4.05 22.66
N GLY A 77 27.96 3.22 22.22
CA GLY A 77 28.14 1.86 22.73
C GLY A 77 26.85 1.06 22.75
N LYS A 78 26.40 0.64 23.93
CA LYS A 78 25.16 -0.12 24.15
C LYS A 78 23.96 0.74 24.54
N ARG A 79 24.00 2.05 24.34
CA ARG A 79 22.92 2.95 24.73
C ARG A 79 22.15 3.49 23.52
N VAL A 80 20.83 3.43 23.65
CA VAL A 80 19.88 3.97 22.65
C VAL A 80 18.99 5.03 23.27
N LEU A 81 18.69 6.05 22.51
CA LEU A 81 17.62 6.99 22.78
C LEU A 81 16.28 6.31 22.42
N PHE A 82 15.40 6.23 23.39
CA PHE A 82 14.05 5.72 23.22
C PHE A 82 13.10 6.89 23.04
N ALA A 83 12.48 7.02 21.87
CA ALA A 83 11.55 8.10 21.57
C ALA A 83 10.09 7.59 21.54
N PRO A 84 9.35 7.62 22.65
CA PRO A 84 8.00 7.05 22.76
C PRO A 84 7.03 7.62 21.75
N ASN A 85 7.13 8.92 21.44
CA ASN A 85 6.27 9.58 20.45
C ASN A 85 6.52 9.06 19.03
N LEU A 86 7.75 8.74 18.67
CA LEU A 86 8.07 8.12 17.39
C LEU A 86 7.51 6.69 17.32
N ILE A 87 7.62 5.93 18.42
CA ILE A 87 7.10 4.55 18.49
C ILE A 87 5.58 4.52 18.31
N GLN A 88 4.86 5.50 18.84
CA GLN A 88 3.40 5.60 18.65
C GLN A 88 3.03 5.94 17.20
N GLN A 89 3.94 6.53 16.44
CA GLN A 89 3.74 6.92 15.04
C GLN A 89 4.36 5.92 14.04
N ILE A 90 4.90 4.79 14.52
CA ILE A 90 5.47 3.77 13.63
C ILE A 90 4.39 3.27 12.68
N ASN A 91 4.68 3.36 11.40
CA ASN A 91 3.98 2.59 10.40
C ASN A 91 4.59 1.19 10.33
N ILE A 92 3.90 0.20 10.88
CA ILE A 92 4.39 -1.19 10.96
C ILE A 92 4.67 -1.76 9.58
N THR A 93 3.83 -1.48 8.60
CA THR A 93 4.03 -1.92 7.21
C THR A 93 5.34 -1.39 6.65
N ARG A 94 5.58 -0.09 6.79
CA ARG A 94 6.83 0.54 6.37
C ARG A 94 8.06 -0.02 7.08
N MET A 95 7.95 -0.28 8.36
CA MET A 95 9.02 -0.90 9.15
C MET A 95 9.35 -2.30 8.63
N LEU A 96 8.33 -3.13 8.38
CA LEU A 96 8.52 -4.48 7.83
C LEU A 96 9.15 -4.41 6.42
N GLU A 97 8.67 -3.53 5.55
CA GLU A 97 9.24 -3.30 4.22
C GLU A 97 10.72 -2.89 4.30
N GLN A 98 11.07 -2.01 5.24
CA GLN A 98 12.47 -1.61 5.46
C GLN A 98 13.33 -2.77 5.94
N ILE A 99 12.84 -3.59 6.88
CA ILE A 99 13.51 -4.81 7.33
C ILE A 99 13.77 -5.74 6.15
N MET A 100 12.77 -5.95 5.29
CA MET A 100 12.91 -6.80 4.10
C MET A 100 13.98 -6.28 3.15
N LEU A 101 14.09 -4.95 2.98
CA LEU A 101 15.16 -4.31 2.20
C LEU A 101 16.54 -4.52 2.82
N ASP A 102 16.67 -4.31 4.12
CA ASP A 102 17.93 -4.44 4.85
C ASP A 102 18.47 -5.88 4.79
N TYR A 103 17.58 -6.85 4.87
CA TYR A 103 17.91 -8.29 4.76
C TYR A 103 17.95 -8.82 3.33
N LYS A 104 17.82 -7.96 2.31
CA LYS A 104 17.86 -8.32 0.88
C LYS A 104 16.90 -9.46 0.53
N ILE A 105 15.74 -9.51 1.18
CA ILE A 105 14.69 -10.46 0.84
C ILE A 105 14.28 -10.21 -0.62
N LYS A 106 14.30 -11.25 -1.44
CA LYS A 106 14.03 -11.15 -2.89
C LYS A 106 12.62 -10.61 -3.12
N ARG A 107 12.52 -9.38 -3.61
CA ARG A 107 11.23 -8.73 -3.92
C ARG A 107 10.43 -9.49 -4.97
N ALA A 108 11.11 -10.16 -5.91
CA ALA A 108 10.44 -10.96 -6.93
C ALA A 108 9.58 -12.07 -6.31
N ALA A 109 10.08 -12.79 -5.29
CA ALA A 109 9.30 -13.82 -4.63
C ALA A 109 8.04 -13.26 -3.95
N ILE A 110 8.14 -12.05 -3.37
CA ILE A 110 6.99 -11.38 -2.74
C ILE A 110 5.99 -10.91 -3.81
N GLY A 111 6.48 -10.43 -4.96
CA GLY A 111 5.64 -10.06 -6.09
C GLY A 111 4.84 -11.26 -6.59
N ASP A 112 5.50 -12.38 -6.85
CA ASP A 112 4.86 -13.63 -7.31
C ASP A 112 3.82 -14.16 -6.29
N GLU A 113 4.14 -14.13 -4.99
CA GLU A 113 3.21 -14.51 -3.92
C GLU A 113 2.00 -13.55 -3.86
N TYR A 114 2.25 -12.26 -3.99
CA TYR A 114 1.19 -11.25 -3.99
C TYR A 114 0.28 -11.38 -5.21
N GLU A 115 0.85 -11.58 -6.41
CA GLU A 115 0.06 -11.84 -7.62
C GLU A 115 -0.82 -13.07 -7.46
N SER A 116 -0.27 -14.17 -6.95
CA SER A 116 -1.02 -15.40 -6.69
C SER A 116 -2.12 -15.20 -5.64
N TYR A 117 -1.81 -14.51 -4.55
CA TYR A 117 -2.78 -14.16 -3.52
C TYR A 117 -3.94 -13.33 -4.10
N LEU A 118 -3.61 -12.25 -4.82
CA LEU A 118 -4.65 -11.36 -5.36
C LEU A 118 -5.52 -12.06 -6.41
N ARG A 119 -4.91 -12.86 -7.30
CA ARG A 119 -5.65 -13.67 -8.28
C ARG A 119 -6.63 -14.61 -7.61
N ASN A 120 -6.20 -15.29 -6.55
CA ASN A 120 -7.06 -16.16 -5.76
C ASN A 120 -8.19 -15.40 -5.05
N GLN A 121 -7.90 -14.23 -4.48
CA GLN A 121 -8.93 -13.39 -3.85
C GLN A 121 -9.98 -12.93 -4.87
N LEU A 122 -9.54 -12.48 -6.03
CA LEU A 122 -10.43 -12.01 -7.10
C LEU A 122 -11.29 -13.15 -7.68
N SER A 123 -10.77 -14.37 -7.75
CA SER A 123 -11.51 -15.53 -8.28
C SER A 123 -12.60 -16.06 -7.35
N GLN A 124 -12.63 -15.64 -6.07
CA GLN A 124 -13.67 -16.07 -5.12
C GLN A 124 -15.04 -15.46 -5.39
N SER A 125 -15.10 -14.40 -6.18
CA SER A 125 -16.34 -13.71 -6.48
C SER A 125 -17.12 -14.40 -7.61
N SER A 126 -18.40 -14.56 -7.42
CA SER A 126 -19.33 -15.04 -8.46
C SER A 126 -19.75 -13.96 -9.47
N LEU A 127 -19.37 -12.70 -9.24
CA LEU A 127 -19.80 -11.56 -10.07
C LEU A 127 -19.01 -11.43 -11.37
N TRP A 128 -17.85 -12.06 -11.46
CA TRP A 128 -17.03 -12.13 -12.65
C TRP A 128 -16.30 -13.48 -12.75
N ASN A 129 -15.72 -13.77 -13.89
CA ASN A 129 -14.95 -14.98 -14.09
C ASN A 129 -13.46 -14.63 -14.24
N VAL A 130 -12.62 -15.13 -13.34
CA VAL A 130 -11.17 -14.87 -13.30
C VAL A 130 -10.40 -16.13 -13.64
N TYR A 131 -9.48 -16.06 -14.59
CA TYR A 131 -8.58 -17.16 -14.85
C TYR A 131 -7.53 -17.27 -13.74
N THR A 132 -7.45 -18.44 -13.10
CA THR A 132 -6.68 -18.62 -11.86
C THR A 132 -5.25 -19.05 -12.05
N ASP A 133 -4.92 -19.70 -13.19
CA ASP A 133 -3.57 -20.16 -13.45
C ASP A 133 -2.70 -19.02 -14.01
N LYS A 134 -1.39 -19.15 -13.84
CA LYS A 134 -0.44 -18.23 -14.46
C LYS A 134 -0.39 -18.46 -15.97
N ILE A 135 -0.51 -17.39 -16.75
CA ILE A 135 -0.43 -17.45 -18.20
C ILE A 135 0.95 -16.95 -18.61
N GLU A 136 1.80 -17.85 -19.07
CA GLU A 136 3.13 -17.55 -19.62
C GLU A 136 3.31 -18.30 -20.93
N PHE A 137 3.70 -17.62 -21.99
CA PHE A 137 3.95 -18.24 -23.28
C PHE A 137 4.86 -17.39 -24.16
N LYS A 138 5.39 -18.02 -25.20
CA LYS A 138 6.15 -17.32 -26.23
C LYS A 138 5.18 -16.83 -27.30
N SER A 139 4.91 -15.54 -27.30
CA SER A 139 4.15 -14.87 -28.37
C SER A 139 5.04 -14.57 -29.57
N SER A 140 4.43 -14.09 -30.66
CA SER A 140 5.17 -13.64 -31.86
C SER A 140 6.08 -12.43 -31.60
N ILE A 141 5.92 -11.74 -30.47
CA ILE A 141 6.75 -10.57 -30.09
C ILE A 141 7.65 -10.83 -28.87
N GLY A 142 7.74 -12.09 -28.43
CA GLY A 142 8.60 -12.50 -27.31
C GLY A 142 7.86 -13.21 -26.20
N ASN A 143 8.57 -13.44 -25.10
CA ASN A 143 7.95 -14.00 -23.90
C ASN A 143 6.92 -13.03 -23.33
N THR A 144 5.72 -13.53 -23.10
CA THR A 144 4.58 -12.74 -22.61
C THR A 144 3.93 -13.50 -21.46
N ASP A 145 3.54 -12.76 -20.45
CA ASP A 145 2.78 -13.22 -19.29
C ASP A 145 1.53 -12.37 -19.11
N PHE A 146 0.56 -12.86 -18.38
CA PHE A 146 -0.59 -12.10 -17.91
C PHE A 146 -0.78 -12.37 -16.42
N ASP A 147 -0.77 -11.31 -15.63
CA ASP A 147 -0.98 -11.44 -14.20
C ASP A 147 -2.42 -11.84 -13.89
N VAL A 148 -3.40 -11.16 -14.53
CA VAL A 148 -4.82 -11.52 -14.46
C VAL A 148 -5.52 -11.27 -15.79
N ILE A 149 -6.29 -12.26 -16.25
CA ILE A 149 -7.34 -12.08 -17.26
C ILE A 149 -8.68 -12.47 -16.61
N ALA A 150 -9.66 -11.60 -16.77
CA ALA A 150 -11.01 -11.85 -16.28
C ALA A 150 -12.08 -11.52 -17.34
N LEU A 151 -13.24 -12.16 -17.21
CA LEU A 151 -14.43 -11.90 -18.02
C LEU A 151 -15.50 -11.28 -17.13
N PHE A 152 -16.02 -10.13 -17.52
CA PHE A 152 -17.05 -9.41 -16.79
C PHE A 152 -17.96 -8.64 -17.74
N ASP A 153 -19.27 -8.88 -17.67
CA ASP A 153 -20.30 -8.17 -18.44
C ASP A 153 -19.93 -8.02 -19.93
N ASN A 154 -19.61 -9.16 -20.59
CA ASN A 154 -19.16 -9.22 -21.98
C ASN A 154 -17.92 -8.37 -22.31
N HIS A 155 -17.03 -8.18 -21.36
CA HIS A 155 -15.75 -7.52 -21.52
C HIS A 155 -14.61 -8.43 -21.04
N VAL A 156 -13.41 -8.22 -21.59
CA VAL A 156 -12.18 -8.77 -21.05
C VAL A 156 -11.51 -7.70 -20.20
N VAL A 157 -11.18 -8.04 -18.99
CA VAL A 157 -10.41 -7.19 -18.07
C VAL A 157 -9.01 -7.75 -17.94
N ILE A 158 -8.01 -6.96 -18.31
CA ILE A 158 -6.60 -7.31 -18.18
C ILE A 158 -6.02 -6.48 -17.05
N ILE A 159 -5.47 -7.13 -16.04
CA ILE A 159 -4.92 -6.46 -14.88
C ILE A 159 -3.43 -6.78 -14.78
N GLU A 160 -2.62 -5.73 -14.72
CA GLU A 160 -1.23 -5.80 -14.34
C GLU A 160 -1.11 -5.54 -12.86
N ILE A 161 -0.48 -6.43 -12.11
CA ILE A 161 -0.30 -6.32 -10.67
C ILE A 161 1.08 -5.77 -10.36
N LYS A 162 1.15 -4.80 -9.44
CA LYS A 162 2.43 -4.28 -8.93
C LYS A 162 2.40 -4.22 -7.42
N HIS A 163 3.33 -4.98 -6.82
CA HIS A 163 3.62 -4.87 -5.39
C HIS A 163 4.61 -3.72 -5.17
N LEU A 164 4.11 -2.59 -4.70
CA LEU A 164 4.88 -1.37 -4.45
C LEU A 164 5.19 -1.26 -2.95
N VAL A 165 6.27 -0.56 -2.63
CA VAL A 165 6.58 -0.18 -1.24
C VAL A 165 5.85 1.11 -0.92
N THR A 166 5.24 1.20 0.26
CA THR A 166 4.53 2.43 0.66
C THR A 166 5.46 3.65 0.57
N PRO A 167 5.15 4.65 -0.28
CA PRO A 167 6.01 5.81 -0.46
C PRO A 167 5.97 6.72 0.77
N TYR A 168 7.11 7.00 1.33
CA TYR A 168 7.26 7.85 2.51
C TYR A 168 8.07 9.12 2.23
N ASP A 169 8.68 9.22 1.07
CA ASP A 169 9.41 10.38 0.61
C ASP A 169 9.15 10.65 -0.89
N PRO A 170 9.45 11.85 -1.39
CA PRO A 170 9.24 12.20 -2.79
C PRO A 170 10.02 11.33 -3.77
N LYS A 171 11.21 10.83 -3.39
CA LYS A 171 12.02 9.96 -4.24
C LYS A 171 11.34 8.62 -4.43
N ARG A 172 10.85 8.01 -3.34
CA ARG A 172 10.13 6.73 -3.40
C ARG A 172 8.85 6.86 -4.19
N TYR A 173 8.08 7.93 -3.96
CA TYR A 173 6.88 8.24 -4.76
C TYR A 173 7.20 8.34 -6.25
N TYR A 174 8.32 8.97 -6.61
CA TYR A 174 8.77 9.04 -8.00
C TYR A 174 9.15 7.66 -8.56
N GLU A 175 9.89 6.84 -7.80
CA GLU A 175 10.27 5.48 -8.20
C GLU A 175 9.03 4.60 -8.45
N ASP A 176 8.07 4.60 -7.54
CA ASP A 176 6.81 3.87 -7.69
C ASP A 176 6.01 4.33 -8.91
N ARG A 177 6.00 5.64 -9.18
CA ARG A 177 5.40 6.18 -10.41
C ARG A 177 6.09 5.68 -11.67
N GLN A 178 7.41 5.46 -11.68
CA GLN A 178 8.10 4.85 -12.81
C GLN A 178 7.71 3.37 -12.98
N GLU A 179 7.57 2.61 -11.90
CA GLU A 179 7.08 1.23 -11.97
C GLU A 179 5.66 1.15 -12.54
N ILE A 180 4.77 2.06 -12.14
CA ILE A 180 3.43 2.16 -12.72
C ILE A 180 3.48 2.48 -14.22
N LYS A 181 4.36 3.39 -14.66
CA LYS A 181 4.53 3.68 -16.10
C LYS A 181 5.04 2.48 -16.88
N LYS A 182 5.91 1.65 -16.28
CA LYS A 182 6.34 0.38 -16.90
C LYS A 182 5.17 -0.60 -17.01
N ALA A 183 4.36 -0.74 -15.96
CA ALA A 183 3.16 -1.57 -15.96
C ALA A 183 2.19 -1.17 -17.08
N ILE A 184 1.99 0.14 -17.30
CA ILE A 184 1.15 0.65 -18.37
C ILE A 184 1.69 0.26 -19.75
N LYS A 185 3.01 0.34 -19.95
CA LYS A 185 3.63 -0.11 -21.22
C LYS A 185 3.44 -1.61 -21.42
N GLN A 186 3.60 -2.41 -20.36
CA GLN A 186 3.35 -3.85 -20.39
C GLN A 186 1.90 -4.16 -20.76
N LEU A 187 0.93 -3.50 -20.15
CA LEU A 187 -0.50 -3.67 -20.45
C LEU A 187 -0.82 -3.34 -21.92
N LYS A 188 -0.29 -2.23 -22.45
CA LYS A 188 -0.50 -1.88 -23.88
C LYS A 188 0.01 -2.97 -24.81
N LEU A 189 1.19 -3.54 -24.51
CA LEU A 189 1.76 -4.65 -25.26
C LEU A 189 0.91 -5.91 -25.12
N ARG A 190 0.50 -6.26 -23.89
CA ARG A 190 -0.34 -7.43 -23.60
C ARG A 190 -1.70 -7.36 -24.30
N LYS A 191 -2.30 -6.17 -24.38
CA LYS A 191 -3.54 -5.98 -25.16
C LYS A 191 -3.32 -6.30 -26.64
N GLN A 192 -2.22 -5.83 -27.24
CA GLN A 192 -1.88 -6.16 -28.63
C GLN A 192 -1.66 -7.66 -28.84
N VAL A 193 -0.95 -8.31 -27.91
CA VAL A 193 -0.75 -9.76 -27.93
C VAL A 193 -2.09 -10.49 -27.82
N LEU A 194 -2.95 -10.08 -26.90
CA LEU A 194 -4.25 -10.72 -26.71
C LEU A 194 -5.10 -10.64 -27.97
N LEU A 195 -5.15 -9.47 -28.62
CA LEU A 195 -5.90 -9.29 -29.87
C LEU A 195 -5.36 -10.17 -31.00
N ARG A 196 -4.05 -10.26 -31.12
CA ARG A 196 -3.41 -10.97 -32.23
C ARG A 196 -3.37 -12.49 -31.99
N ASP A 197 -3.04 -12.91 -30.80
CA ASP A 197 -2.77 -14.31 -30.45
C ASP A 197 -3.97 -14.94 -29.68
N TRP A 198 -5.20 -14.43 -29.93
CA TRP A 198 -6.43 -14.80 -29.20
C TRP A 198 -6.65 -16.31 -29.16
N ALA A 199 -6.60 -16.98 -30.31
CA ALA A 199 -6.81 -18.42 -30.40
C ALA A 199 -5.78 -19.20 -29.56
N LEU A 200 -4.51 -18.80 -29.61
CA LEU A 200 -3.45 -19.41 -28.82
C LEU A 200 -3.69 -19.23 -27.33
N ILE A 201 -4.06 -18.02 -26.90
CA ILE A 201 -4.33 -17.74 -25.49
C ILE A 201 -5.57 -18.49 -25.02
N ARG A 202 -6.59 -18.59 -25.86
CA ARG A 202 -7.77 -19.40 -25.60
C ARG A 202 -7.43 -20.88 -25.39
N ASP A 203 -6.55 -21.42 -26.23
CA ASP A 203 -6.10 -22.82 -26.10
C ASP A 203 -5.28 -23.02 -24.80
N ILE A 204 -4.35 -22.12 -24.49
CA ILE A 204 -3.57 -22.14 -23.23
C ILE A 204 -4.50 -22.05 -22.02
N THR A 205 -5.52 -21.23 -22.09
CA THR A 205 -6.52 -21.04 -21.02
C THR A 205 -7.66 -22.07 -21.07
N LYS A 206 -7.50 -23.15 -21.85
CA LYS A 206 -8.45 -24.27 -21.94
C LYS A 206 -9.88 -23.83 -22.26
N GLY A 207 -10.03 -22.87 -23.16
CA GLY A 207 -11.33 -22.35 -23.57
C GLY A 207 -11.96 -21.32 -22.60
N PHE A 208 -11.20 -20.77 -21.67
CA PHE A 208 -11.66 -19.68 -20.80
C PHE A 208 -12.12 -18.46 -21.58
N LEU A 209 -11.37 -18.06 -22.60
CA LEU A 209 -11.78 -17.01 -23.51
C LEU A 209 -12.83 -17.52 -24.51
N PRO A 210 -13.80 -16.69 -24.94
CA PRO A 210 -14.75 -17.07 -25.96
C PRO A 210 -14.07 -17.40 -27.31
N PRO A 211 -14.77 -18.14 -28.21
CA PRO A 211 -14.21 -18.51 -29.50
C PRO A 211 -13.76 -17.32 -30.35
N GLU A 212 -14.60 -16.29 -30.37
CA GLU A 212 -14.32 -15.07 -31.12
C GLU A 212 -13.74 -13.99 -30.21
N PRO A 213 -12.74 -13.23 -30.69
CA PRO A 213 -12.17 -12.14 -29.93
C PRO A 213 -13.19 -11.04 -29.70
N TYR A 214 -13.18 -10.48 -28.50
CA TYR A 214 -13.94 -9.25 -28.26
C TYR A 214 -13.34 -8.08 -29.00
N PRO A 215 -14.16 -7.14 -29.47
CA PRO A 215 -13.67 -5.90 -30.05
C PRO A 215 -12.86 -5.11 -29.02
N GLU A 216 -11.95 -4.27 -29.51
CA GLU A 216 -10.99 -3.55 -28.66
C GLU A 216 -11.65 -2.69 -27.58
N GLU A 217 -12.83 -2.13 -27.87
CA GLU A 217 -13.62 -1.31 -26.94
C GLU A 217 -14.15 -2.10 -25.72
N ARG A 218 -14.22 -3.41 -25.85
CA ARG A 218 -14.59 -4.33 -24.75
C ARG A 218 -13.39 -4.87 -23.99
N MET A 219 -12.20 -4.31 -24.19
CA MET A 219 -11.01 -4.66 -23.45
C MET A 219 -10.67 -3.56 -22.46
N ILE A 220 -10.74 -3.88 -21.17
CA ILE A 220 -10.40 -2.95 -20.09
C ILE A 220 -9.02 -3.29 -19.57
N GLN A 221 -8.18 -2.30 -19.43
CA GLN A 221 -6.83 -2.41 -18.90
C GLN A 221 -6.73 -1.67 -17.56
N LEU A 222 -6.16 -2.33 -16.55
CA LEU A 222 -5.98 -1.78 -15.22
C LEU A 222 -4.59 -2.10 -14.69
N VAL A 223 -4.00 -1.16 -13.95
CA VAL A 223 -2.88 -1.44 -13.04
C VAL A 223 -3.45 -1.58 -11.64
N CYS A 224 -3.22 -2.71 -10.99
CA CYS A 224 -3.60 -2.95 -9.60
C CYS A 224 -2.38 -2.91 -8.69
N THR A 225 -2.46 -2.16 -7.60
CA THR A 225 -1.39 -2.01 -6.62
C THR A 225 -1.84 -2.43 -5.22
N ASN A 226 -0.89 -2.76 -4.36
CA ASN A 226 -1.14 -3.02 -2.93
C ASN A 226 -1.25 -1.75 -2.09
N ILE A 227 -1.04 -0.57 -2.68
CA ILE A 227 -1.08 0.73 -2.00
C ILE A 227 -2.11 1.65 -2.65
N ASP A 228 -2.71 2.52 -1.86
CA ASP A 228 -3.77 3.44 -2.27
C ASP A 228 -3.29 4.77 -2.86
N SER A 229 -1.99 5.06 -2.76
CA SER A 229 -1.39 6.35 -3.12
C SER A 229 -1.63 6.80 -4.56
N PHE A 230 -1.92 5.86 -5.46
CA PHE A 230 -2.16 6.12 -6.88
C PHE A 230 -3.58 5.80 -7.33
N THR A 231 -4.45 5.41 -6.40
CA THR A 231 -5.82 4.98 -6.69
C THR A 231 -6.63 6.06 -7.38
N SER A 232 -7.39 5.67 -8.41
CA SER A 232 -8.18 6.50 -9.31
C SER A 232 -7.40 7.43 -10.25
N LEU A 233 -6.08 7.41 -10.25
CA LEU A 233 -5.30 8.08 -11.29
C LEU A 233 -5.49 7.37 -12.63
N GLU A 234 -5.39 8.14 -13.70
CA GLU A 234 -5.40 7.64 -15.07
C GLU A 234 -4.17 8.14 -15.80
N ILE A 235 -3.46 7.24 -16.42
CA ILE A 235 -2.29 7.54 -17.25
C ILE A 235 -2.48 6.84 -18.60
N ASP A 236 -2.43 7.58 -19.69
CA ASP A 236 -2.59 7.07 -21.05
C ASP A 236 -3.88 6.25 -21.27
N GLY A 237 -4.98 6.63 -20.62
CA GLY A 237 -6.25 5.92 -20.69
C GLY A 237 -6.34 4.67 -19.84
N ILE A 238 -5.29 4.32 -19.08
CA ILE A 238 -5.26 3.17 -18.18
C ILE A 238 -5.43 3.64 -16.74
N ARG A 239 -6.42 3.08 -16.06
CA ARG A 239 -6.75 3.41 -14.67
C ARG A 239 -5.89 2.61 -13.69
N ILE A 240 -5.46 3.28 -12.62
CA ILE A 240 -4.74 2.66 -11.51
C ILE A 240 -5.71 2.48 -10.35
N VAL A 241 -5.75 1.29 -9.79
CA VAL A 241 -6.58 0.94 -8.63
C VAL A 241 -5.74 0.23 -7.58
N ASP A 242 -6.13 0.31 -6.32
CA ASP A 242 -5.60 -0.60 -5.31
C ASP A 242 -6.47 -1.86 -5.19
N GLU A 243 -5.90 -2.91 -4.57
CA GLU A 243 -6.57 -4.20 -4.43
C GLU A 243 -7.92 -4.08 -3.72
N SER A 244 -8.05 -3.17 -2.74
CA SER A 244 -9.27 -3.00 -1.96
C SER A 244 -10.43 -2.51 -2.81
N VAL A 245 -10.17 -1.74 -3.86
CA VAL A 245 -11.16 -1.24 -4.83
C VAL A 245 -11.74 -2.43 -5.62
N LEU A 246 -10.88 -3.32 -6.13
CA LEU A 246 -11.32 -4.50 -6.89
C LEU A 246 -12.06 -5.49 -6.00
N ILE A 247 -11.46 -5.88 -4.87
CA ILE A 247 -12.07 -6.82 -3.93
C ILE A 247 -13.43 -6.28 -3.44
N ARG A 248 -13.52 -4.98 -3.18
CA ARG A 248 -14.76 -4.36 -2.73
C ARG A 248 -15.85 -4.38 -3.80
N PHE A 249 -15.51 -4.05 -5.03
CA PHE A 249 -16.49 -4.01 -6.11
C PHE A 249 -17.05 -5.41 -6.40
N PHE A 250 -16.20 -6.43 -6.45
CA PHE A 250 -16.57 -7.80 -6.77
C PHE A 250 -16.90 -8.66 -5.55
N SER A 251 -17.04 -8.09 -4.34
CA SER A 251 -17.51 -8.86 -3.19
C SER A 251 -19.02 -9.11 -3.25
N ASP A 252 -19.49 -10.23 -2.72
CA ASP A 252 -20.93 -10.59 -2.70
C ASP A 252 -21.82 -9.53 -2.06
N ASN A 253 -21.25 -8.74 -1.12
CA ASN A 253 -21.92 -7.61 -0.50
C ASN A 253 -21.44 -6.27 -1.06
N GLY A 254 -20.80 -6.27 -2.25
CA GLY A 254 -20.14 -5.12 -2.85
C GLY A 254 -21.06 -3.97 -3.22
N GLN A 255 -22.38 -4.26 -3.40
CA GLN A 255 -23.34 -3.22 -3.77
C GLN A 255 -23.34 -1.99 -2.84
N TYR A 256 -22.91 -2.16 -1.60
CA TYR A 256 -22.86 -1.07 -0.62
C TYR A 256 -21.53 -0.96 0.08
N VAL A 257 -21.00 0.27 0.16
CA VAL A 257 -19.89 0.63 1.04
C VAL A 257 -20.41 1.32 2.28
N LYS A 258 -19.94 0.88 3.44
CA LYS A 258 -20.27 1.46 4.73
C LYS A 258 -19.05 2.20 5.26
N ILE A 259 -19.21 3.49 5.54
CA ILE A 259 -18.18 4.32 6.18
C ILE A 259 -18.53 4.38 7.67
N TRP A 260 -17.57 4.00 8.50
CA TRP A 260 -17.75 3.94 9.95
C TRP A 260 -17.12 5.15 10.64
N SER A 261 -17.80 5.67 11.66
CA SER A 261 -17.24 6.61 12.62
C SER A 261 -17.39 6.01 14.01
N GLY A 262 -16.27 5.51 14.56
CA GLY A 262 -16.28 4.67 15.76
C GLY A 262 -17.07 3.39 15.54
N SER A 263 -18.06 3.09 16.38
CA SER A 263 -18.95 1.92 16.27
C SER A 263 -20.19 2.12 15.41
N LYS A 264 -20.41 3.35 14.89
CA LYS A 264 -21.61 3.69 14.12
C LYS A 264 -21.34 3.80 12.63
N ILE A 265 -22.28 3.37 11.79
CA ILE A 265 -22.24 3.62 10.36
C ILE A 265 -22.56 5.09 10.14
N TYR A 266 -21.58 5.83 9.62
CA TYR A 266 -21.73 7.25 9.29
C TYR A 266 -22.42 7.43 7.93
N LYS A 267 -22.00 6.67 6.92
CA LYS A 267 -22.53 6.76 5.57
C LYS A 267 -22.61 5.37 4.96
N LYS A 268 -23.66 5.14 4.17
CA LYS A 268 -23.82 3.97 3.32
C LYS A 268 -23.94 4.47 1.89
N GLU A 269 -23.04 4.04 1.02
CA GLU A 269 -23.04 4.42 -0.39
C GLU A 269 -23.32 3.18 -1.26
N LYS A 270 -24.23 3.33 -2.20
CA LYS A 270 -24.56 2.31 -3.19
C LYS A 270 -23.59 2.43 -4.36
N ILE A 271 -22.94 1.33 -4.74
CA ILE A 271 -21.92 1.32 -5.80
C ILE A 271 -22.55 1.01 -7.16
N TRP A 272 -23.51 0.11 -7.21
CA TRP A 272 -24.28 -0.22 -8.41
C TRP A 272 -25.78 -0.31 -8.11
N GLU A 273 -26.61 0.00 -9.14
CA GLU A 273 -28.06 0.13 -8.95
C GLU A 273 -28.81 -1.19 -8.98
N ASN A 274 -28.45 -2.09 -9.90
CA ASN A 274 -29.15 -3.34 -10.16
C ASN A 274 -28.73 -4.46 -9.19
N SER A 275 -29.34 -5.63 -9.32
CA SER A 275 -28.96 -6.84 -8.56
C SER A 275 -27.58 -7.36 -8.93
N GLN A 276 -27.14 -7.12 -10.16
CA GLN A 276 -25.81 -7.44 -10.67
C GLN A 276 -25.12 -6.15 -11.13
N PRO A 277 -23.79 -6.00 -10.89
CA PRO A 277 -23.03 -4.87 -11.39
C PRO A 277 -22.87 -4.94 -12.91
N THR A 278 -22.81 -3.78 -13.54
CA THR A 278 -22.52 -3.64 -14.97
C THR A 278 -21.09 -3.10 -15.19
N ILE A 279 -20.62 -3.18 -16.43
CA ILE A 279 -19.33 -2.60 -16.80
C ILE A 279 -19.29 -1.08 -16.60
N ASP A 280 -20.41 -0.39 -16.78
CA ASP A 280 -20.52 1.05 -16.56
C ASP A 280 -20.46 1.39 -15.07
N ASP A 281 -21.06 0.56 -14.21
CA ASP A 281 -20.90 0.67 -12.75
C ASP A 281 -19.44 0.50 -12.36
N PHE A 282 -18.77 -0.49 -12.95
CA PHE A 282 -17.36 -0.74 -12.71
C PHE A 282 -16.48 0.43 -13.12
N LYS A 283 -16.62 0.90 -14.37
CA LYS A 283 -15.88 2.07 -14.89
C LYS A 283 -16.10 3.31 -14.02
N ARG A 284 -17.35 3.56 -13.62
CA ARG A 284 -17.70 4.68 -12.72
C ARG A 284 -17.04 4.53 -11.36
N TYR A 285 -17.08 3.34 -10.77
CA TYR A 285 -16.53 3.09 -9.45
C TYR A 285 -14.99 3.20 -9.42
N ILE A 286 -14.28 2.59 -10.36
CA ILE A 286 -12.81 2.70 -10.41
C ILE A 286 -12.32 4.11 -10.71
N ALA A 287 -13.12 4.92 -11.40
CA ALA A 287 -12.81 6.33 -11.64
C ALA A 287 -12.91 7.18 -10.38
N SER A 288 -13.81 6.83 -9.46
CA SER A 288 -14.01 7.55 -8.20
C SER A 288 -14.48 6.61 -7.10
N PRO A 289 -13.59 5.77 -6.56
CA PRO A 289 -13.93 4.87 -5.46
C PRO A 289 -14.44 5.64 -4.23
N THR A 290 -15.31 5.00 -3.45
CA THR A 290 -15.93 5.64 -2.28
C THR A 290 -14.91 6.23 -1.31
N ALA A 291 -13.80 5.53 -1.07
CA ALA A 291 -12.72 6.03 -0.21
C ALA A 291 -12.12 7.35 -0.74
N VAL A 292 -11.88 7.44 -2.05
CA VAL A 292 -11.34 8.64 -2.69
C VAL A 292 -12.35 9.79 -2.67
N LYS A 293 -13.64 9.50 -2.95
CA LYS A 293 -14.71 10.49 -2.83
C LYS A 293 -14.79 11.05 -1.42
N TRP A 294 -14.85 10.17 -0.43
CA TRP A 294 -14.94 10.56 0.97
C TRP A 294 -13.74 11.40 1.40
N TYR A 295 -12.53 10.99 0.99
CA TYR A 295 -11.32 11.75 1.28
C TYR A 295 -11.40 13.18 0.72
N ARG A 296 -11.87 13.35 -0.51
CA ARG A 296 -12.08 14.67 -1.14
C ARG A 296 -13.14 15.52 -0.42
N GLU A 297 -14.16 14.89 0.17
CA GLU A 297 -15.20 15.58 0.92
C GLU A 297 -14.70 16.10 2.28
N VAL A 298 -13.85 15.34 2.97
CA VAL A 298 -13.39 15.66 4.34
C VAL A 298 -12.07 16.40 4.39
N VAL A 299 -11.23 16.25 3.36
CA VAL A 299 -9.91 16.89 3.31
C VAL A 299 -9.99 18.18 2.50
N LYS A 300 -9.76 19.30 3.15
CA LYS A 300 -9.65 20.60 2.48
C LYS A 300 -8.19 20.96 2.25
N ARG A 301 -7.91 21.43 1.03
CA ARG A 301 -6.63 22.06 0.72
C ARG A 301 -6.58 23.44 1.35
N LYS A 302 -5.60 23.69 2.22
CA LYS A 302 -5.30 25.03 2.74
C LYS A 302 -3.89 25.42 2.28
N ASN A 303 -3.79 26.53 1.58
CA ASN A 303 -2.49 27.10 1.25
C ASN A 303 -1.96 27.79 2.51
N LEU A 304 -0.83 27.33 3.01
CA LEU A 304 -0.11 28.02 4.08
C LEU A 304 1.04 28.78 3.43
N THR A 305 1.08 30.07 3.63
CA THR A 305 2.19 30.94 3.22
C THR A 305 3.16 31.00 4.38
N ILE A 306 4.36 30.48 4.19
CA ILE A 306 5.42 30.59 5.20
C ILE A 306 6.32 31.74 4.78
N PRO A 307 6.47 32.79 5.63
CA PRO A 307 7.40 33.87 5.34
C PRO A 307 8.82 33.33 5.28
N ARG A 308 9.52 33.63 4.21
CA ARG A 308 10.95 33.33 4.11
C ARG A 308 11.72 34.36 4.94
N TYR A 309 12.67 33.91 5.71
CA TYR A 309 13.54 34.81 6.49
C TYR A 309 14.40 35.65 5.51
N GLY A 310 14.15 36.99 5.47
CA GLY A 310 14.86 37.96 4.63
C GLY A 310 14.24 38.11 3.24
N GLU A 311 13.71 39.27 2.94
CA GLU A 311 13.18 39.73 1.65
C GLU A 311 11.96 38.97 1.09
N GLY A 312 10.79 39.37 1.50
CA GLY A 312 9.51 39.38 0.74
C GLY A 312 9.00 38.13 0.02
N ASP A 313 9.78 37.09 -0.17
CA ASP A 313 9.43 35.88 -0.87
C ASP A 313 8.76 34.87 0.05
N TYR A 314 7.54 34.47 -0.30
CA TYR A 314 6.78 33.47 0.44
C TYR A 314 6.89 32.10 -0.22
N LEU A 315 7.31 31.09 0.53
CA LEU A 315 7.18 29.69 0.12
C LEU A 315 5.74 29.22 0.43
N GLY A 316 4.92 29.07 -0.58
CA GLY A 316 3.60 28.51 -0.40
C GLY A 316 3.69 27.01 -0.12
N THR A 317 3.28 26.56 1.05
CA THR A 317 3.05 25.14 1.31
C THR A 317 1.57 24.83 1.25
N VAL A 318 1.24 23.66 0.71
CA VAL A 318 -0.13 23.17 0.66
C VAL A 318 -0.30 22.16 1.78
N ASN A 319 -1.12 22.48 2.76
CA ASN A 319 -1.53 21.52 3.76
C ASN A 319 -2.99 21.11 3.54
N TYR A 320 -3.27 19.84 3.82
CA TYR A 320 -4.62 19.32 3.84
C TYR A 320 -5.13 19.30 5.29
N ILE A 321 -6.34 19.82 5.49
CA ILE A 321 -6.97 19.85 6.80
C ILE A 321 -8.21 18.99 6.71
N CYS A 322 -8.36 18.03 7.63
CA CYS A 322 -9.64 17.35 7.85
C CYS A 322 -10.66 18.34 8.41
N LYS A 323 -11.89 18.31 7.87
CA LYS A 323 -13.03 19.05 8.42
C LYS A 323 -13.51 18.40 9.71
#